data_f88cb27aee9c67917e8f597093e4d060
#
_entry.id   f88cb27aee9c67917e8f597093e4d060
#
_cell.length_a   1.000
_cell.length_b   1.000
_cell.length_c   1.000
_cell.angle_alpha   90.00
_cell.angle_beta   90.00
_cell.angle_gamma   90.00
#
_symmetry.space_group_name_H-M   'P 1'
#
loop_
_entity.id
_entity.type
_entity.pdbx_description
1 polymer ?
#
loop_
_entity_poly.entity_id
_entity_poly.type
_entity_poly.pdbx_seq_one_letter_code
_entity_poly.pdbx_strand_id
1 'polypeptide(L)'
;SEDEKDGTAETAVITKGLTVSGNLDSTGSIDIYGTVTGDVTCAGALNITGILTGNSKAGNVKADGARIEGNIVSEKAADILKDCVVIGDITASSTFIAGAVKGNIDVKGPVVIDSTAVIIGDIKSQTLQINSGATIDGRCTQCYSEINTAQIFEKKEEAADDNLQEAVAEKESQPEPEQRNIDDVLDNIAAGKMSSSADIKDEYVNTLEK
;
A
#
# COMPACT_ATOMS: atom_id res chain seq x y z
N SER A 1 -16.17 48.87 16.92
CA SER A 1 -14.90 48.68 16.25
C SER A 1 -14.66 47.16 16.18
N GLU A 2 -15.09 46.60 15.09
CA GLU A 2 -14.84 45.19 14.76
C GLU A 2 -13.42 45.11 14.22
N ASP A 3 -12.53 44.52 15.01
CA ASP A 3 -11.21 44.13 14.55
C ASP A 3 -11.39 42.99 13.52
N GLU A 4 -11.40 43.36 12.26
CA GLU A 4 -11.22 42.43 11.16
C GLU A 4 -9.83 41.76 11.39
N LYS A 5 -9.87 40.53 11.82
CA LYS A 5 -8.72 39.65 11.90
C LYS A 5 -8.31 39.34 10.47
N ASP A 6 -7.52 40.26 9.88
CA ASP A 6 -6.83 40.02 8.60
C ASP A 6 -5.90 38.81 8.80
N GLY A 7 -6.40 37.65 8.37
CA GLY A 7 -5.71 36.38 8.49
C GLY A 7 -4.64 36.22 7.42
N THR A 8 -3.72 37.16 7.29
CA THR A 8 -2.47 36.94 6.60
C THR A 8 -1.66 35.99 7.48
N ALA A 9 -1.78 34.71 7.23
CA ALA A 9 -1.00 33.66 7.89
C ALA A 9 0.48 33.97 7.62
N GLU A 10 1.16 34.60 8.59
CA GLU A 10 2.60 34.88 8.49
C GLU A 10 3.34 33.55 8.32
N THR A 11 4.28 33.54 7.38
CA THR A 11 5.13 32.38 7.12
C THR A 11 6.51 32.64 7.72
N ALA A 12 6.90 31.82 8.69
CA ALA A 12 8.26 31.81 9.21
C ALA A 12 9.18 31.03 8.25
N VAL A 13 10.33 31.60 7.90
CA VAL A 13 11.29 30.97 6.97
C VAL A 13 12.60 30.66 7.64
N ILE A 14 12.99 29.39 7.66
CA ILE A 14 14.30 28.92 8.13
C ILE A 14 15.17 28.66 6.89
N THR A 15 16.11 29.58 6.65
CA THR A 15 16.97 29.54 5.46
C THR A 15 18.04 28.44 5.55
N LYS A 16 18.61 28.03 4.41
CA LYS A 16 19.58 26.92 4.29
C LYS A 16 20.79 26.98 5.22
N GLY A 17 21.25 28.19 5.57
CA GLY A 17 22.40 28.36 6.46
C GLY A 17 22.07 28.41 7.95
N LEU A 18 20.77 28.29 8.28
CA LEU A 18 20.32 28.42 9.67
C LEU A 18 20.12 27.02 10.30
N THR A 19 20.69 26.89 11.51
CA THR A 19 20.44 25.74 12.39
C THR A 19 19.64 26.23 13.59
N VAL A 20 18.51 25.61 13.84
CA VAL A 20 17.66 25.87 15.00
C VAL A 20 17.75 24.70 15.95
N SER A 21 18.10 24.96 17.21
CA SER A 21 18.10 23.96 18.28
C SER A 21 17.05 24.33 19.32
N GLY A 22 15.97 23.62 19.38
CA GLY A 22 14.81 23.88 20.23
C GLY A 22 13.50 23.77 19.47
N ASN A 23 12.41 23.83 20.21
CA ASN A 23 11.08 23.69 19.64
C ASN A 23 10.64 24.97 18.92
N LEU A 24 9.90 24.78 17.83
CA LEU A 24 9.29 25.84 17.04
C LEU A 24 7.77 25.77 17.20
N ASP A 25 7.16 26.89 17.53
CA ASP A 25 5.71 27.00 17.63
C ASP A 25 5.24 28.22 16.83
N SER A 26 4.33 28.04 15.90
CA SER A 26 3.79 29.10 15.04
C SER A 26 2.28 28.95 14.84
N THR A 27 1.57 30.05 14.90
CA THR A 27 0.15 30.13 14.52
C THR A 27 -0.05 30.21 13.00
N GLY A 28 1.00 30.53 12.25
CA GLY A 28 1.02 30.59 10.80
C GLY A 28 1.64 29.36 10.13
N SER A 29 2.28 29.57 9.00
CA SER A 29 3.02 28.54 8.24
C SER A 29 4.52 28.60 8.54
N ILE A 30 5.22 27.48 8.31
CA ILE A 30 6.69 27.41 8.48
C ILE A 30 7.29 26.79 7.23
N ASP A 31 8.34 27.43 6.68
CA ASP A 31 9.16 26.92 5.60
C ASP A 31 10.57 26.59 6.13
N ILE A 32 10.97 25.32 6.07
CA ILE A 32 12.26 24.83 6.57
C ILE A 32 13.16 24.47 5.40
N TYR A 33 14.17 25.30 5.12
CA TYR A 33 15.24 25.00 4.18
C TYR A 33 16.56 24.63 4.87
N GLY A 34 16.69 24.98 6.15
CA GLY A 34 17.86 24.72 7.00
C GLY A 34 17.75 23.43 7.79
N THR A 35 18.36 23.43 8.95
CA THR A 35 18.34 22.32 9.90
C THR A 35 17.59 22.71 11.16
N VAL A 36 16.65 21.87 11.57
CA VAL A 36 15.91 22.03 12.83
C VAL A 36 16.08 20.78 13.67
N THR A 37 16.49 20.99 14.93
CA THR A 37 16.57 19.94 15.94
C THR A 37 15.65 20.31 17.10
N GLY A 38 14.49 19.68 17.16
CA GLY A 38 13.42 19.95 18.10
C GLY A 38 12.07 19.74 17.46
N ASP A 39 11.01 19.83 18.25
CA ASP A 39 9.65 19.64 17.77
C ASP A 39 9.14 20.90 17.05
N VAL A 40 8.38 20.70 15.98
CA VAL A 40 7.81 21.79 15.18
C VAL A 40 6.29 21.69 15.24
N THR A 41 5.66 22.75 15.71
CA THR A 41 4.20 22.87 15.71
C THR A 41 3.76 24.10 14.92
N CYS A 42 2.87 23.95 13.97
CA CYS A 42 2.26 25.07 13.28
C CYS A 42 0.80 24.82 12.97
N ALA A 43 -0.02 25.89 12.98
CA ALA A 43 -1.42 25.77 12.63
C ALA A 43 -1.66 25.75 11.10
N GLY A 44 -0.75 26.37 10.34
CA GLY A 44 -0.77 26.46 8.89
C GLY A 44 -0.09 25.29 8.17
N ALA A 45 0.58 25.62 7.08
CA ALA A 45 1.35 24.66 6.29
C ALA A 45 2.81 24.59 6.78
N LEU A 46 3.33 23.38 6.86
CA LEU A 46 4.73 23.10 7.13
C LEU A 46 5.40 22.57 5.87
N ASN A 47 6.26 23.36 5.26
CA ASN A 47 7.05 22.97 4.10
C ASN A 47 8.48 22.64 4.53
N ILE A 48 8.94 21.44 4.23
CA ILE A 48 10.27 20.96 4.64
C ILE A 48 11.07 20.60 3.39
N THR A 49 12.20 21.31 3.21
CA THR A 49 13.18 21.00 2.15
C THR A 49 14.56 20.71 2.75
N GLY A 50 14.72 20.97 4.04
CA GLY A 50 15.96 20.75 4.80
C GLY A 50 15.94 19.49 5.64
N ILE A 51 16.57 19.59 6.81
CA ILE A 51 16.68 18.49 7.78
C ILE A 51 15.83 18.83 9.02
N LEU A 52 14.95 17.92 9.39
CA LEU A 52 14.18 18.00 10.63
C LEU A 52 14.48 16.78 11.50
N THR A 53 14.95 17.02 12.70
CA THR A 53 15.12 15.99 13.74
C THR A 53 14.23 16.34 14.93
N GLY A 54 13.10 15.66 15.04
CA GLY A 54 12.05 15.90 16.03
C GLY A 54 10.68 15.67 15.43
N ASN A 55 9.63 15.76 16.25
CA ASN A 55 8.28 15.55 15.80
C ASN A 55 7.72 16.80 15.11
N SER A 56 6.85 16.61 14.14
CA SER A 56 6.16 17.70 13.46
C SER A 56 4.65 17.57 13.59
N LYS A 57 3.99 18.68 13.92
CA LYS A 57 2.53 18.78 13.93
C LYS A 57 2.11 20.03 13.16
N ALA A 58 1.27 19.84 12.14
CA ALA A 58 0.85 20.93 11.28
C ALA A 58 -0.56 20.72 10.71
N GLY A 59 -1.16 21.79 10.18
CA GLY A 59 -2.40 21.69 9.41
C GLY A 59 -2.20 20.90 8.11
N ASN A 60 -1.16 21.26 7.35
CA ASN A 60 -0.67 20.50 6.18
C ASN A 60 0.84 20.31 6.29
N VAL A 61 1.35 19.16 5.86
CA VAL A 61 2.78 18.90 5.77
C VAL A 61 3.16 18.61 4.32
N LYS A 62 4.20 19.29 3.83
CA LYS A 62 4.78 19.02 2.52
C LYS A 62 6.30 18.89 2.67
N ALA A 63 6.82 17.74 2.32
CA ALA A 63 8.25 17.46 2.28
C ALA A 63 8.72 17.31 0.84
N ASP A 64 9.80 18.00 0.47
CA ASP A 64 10.39 17.97 -0.87
C ASP A 64 11.93 17.93 -0.75
N GLY A 65 12.54 16.80 -1.12
CA GLY A 65 13.98 16.58 -0.95
C GLY A 65 14.45 16.63 0.50
N ALA A 66 13.57 16.42 1.46
CA ALA A 66 13.82 16.59 2.88
C ALA A 66 14.29 15.30 3.57
N ARG A 67 15.02 15.47 4.67
CA ARG A 67 15.31 14.39 5.61
C ARG A 67 14.60 14.66 6.93
N ILE A 68 13.72 13.77 7.33
CA ILE A 68 12.90 13.90 8.53
C ILE A 68 13.13 12.69 9.42
N GLU A 69 13.56 12.94 10.65
CA GLU A 69 13.72 11.93 11.71
C GLU A 69 12.81 12.29 12.87
N GLY A 70 11.65 11.62 12.94
CA GLY A 70 10.59 11.85 13.92
C GLY A 70 9.21 11.68 13.31
N ASN A 71 8.19 11.77 14.16
CA ASN A 71 6.81 11.53 13.75
C ASN A 71 6.21 12.77 13.06
N ILE A 72 5.40 12.53 12.05
CA ILE A 72 4.67 13.55 11.31
C ILE A 72 3.18 13.41 11.63
N VAL A 73 2.60 14.48 12.17
CA VAL A 73 1.15 14.57 12.41
C VAL A 73 0.58 15.71 11.61
N SER A 74 -0.25 15.40 10.62
CA SER A 74 -0.96 16.39 9.82
C SER A 74 -2.47 16.30 10.06
N GLU A 75 -3.11 17.43 10.29
CA GLU A 75 -4.58 17.47 10.45
C GLU A 75 -5.31 17.22 9.13
N LYS A 76 -4.68 17.57 8.02
CA LYS A 76 -5.26 17.44 6.66
C LYS A 76 -4.39 16.53 5.81
N ALA A 77 -3.51 17.09 4.99
CA ALA A 77 -2.68 16.34 4.04
C ALA A 77 -1.22 16.26 4.48
N ALA A 78 -0.59 15.12 4.23
CA ALA A 78 0.85 14.94 4.34
C ALA A 78 1.41 14.47 2.98
N ASP A 79 2.12 15.37 2.28
CA ASP A 79 2.68 15.10 0.97
C ASP A 79 4.19 14.87 1.09
N ILE A 80 4.63 13.65 0.86
CA ILE A 80 6.05 13.26 0.88
C ILE A 80 6.48 13.10 -0.58
N LEU A 81 7.11 14.14 -1.12
CA LEU A 81 7.55 14.16 -2.51
C LEU A 81 8.83 13.34 -2.73
N LYS A 82 9.31 13.34 -3.96
CA LYS A 82 10.53 12.61 -4.36
C LYS A 82 11.75 13.06 -3.56
N ASP A 83 12.74 12.18 -3.47
CA ASP A 83 14.02 12.43 -2.80
C ASP A 83 13.91 12.74 -1.30
N CYS A 84 12.72 12.55 -0.71
CA CYS A 84 12.52 12.63 0.73
C CYS A 84 12.87 11.32 1.42
N VAL A 85 13.42 11.44 2.63
CA VAL A 85 13.61 10.30 3.54
C VAL A 85 12.94 10.63 4.87
N VAL A 86 11.94 9.83 5.24
CA VAL A 86 11.23 9.96 6.51
C VAL A 86 11.49 8.71 7.35
N ILE A 87 11.95 8.92 8.56
CA ILE A 87 12.16 7.87 9.57
C ILE A 87 11.30 8.22 10.79
N GLY A 88 10.14 7.57 10.87
CA GLY A 88 9.14 7.82 11.90
C GLY A 88 7.74 7.56 11.39
N ASP A 89 6.75 7.67 12.26
CA ASP A 89 5.36 7.39 11.93
C ASP A 89 4.67 8.61 11.30
N ILE A 90 3.75 8.36 10.38
CA ILE A 90 2.98 9.40 9.70
C ILE A 90 1.50 9.22 10.04
N THR A 91 0.90 10.27 10.61
CA THR A 91 -0.55 10.33 10.86
C THR A 91 -1.15 11.51 10.11
N ALA A 92 -2.15 11.26 9.27
CA ALA A 92 -2.78 12.30 8.47
C ALA A 92 -4.24 11.97 8.13
N SER A 93 -4.97 12.94 7.55
CA SER A 93 -6.28 12.68 6.96
C SER A 93 -6.16 12.16 5.53
N SER A 94 -5.15 12.60 4.77
CA SER A 94 -4.81 12.08 3.45
C SER A 94 -3.29 12.14 3.25
N THR A 95 -2.73 11.27 2.39
CA THR A 95 -1.28 11.23 2.17
C THR A 95 -0.95 10.87 0.73
N PHE A 96 0.02 11.62 0.18
CA PHE A 96 0.69 11.29 -1.08
C PHE A 96 2.17 10.99 -0.79
N ILE A 97 2.66 9.83 -1.23
CA ILE A 97 4.02 9.37 -0.95
C ILE A 97 4.73 9.03 -2.27
N ALA A 98 5.82 9.74 -2.54
CA ALA A 98 6.74 9.46 -3.65
C ALA A 98 8.18 9.23 -3.18
N GLY A 99 8.47 9.49 -1.90
CA GLY A 99 9.78 9.32 -1.26
C GLY A 99 9.95 8.01 -0.50
N ALA A 100 11.01 7.91 0.28
CA ALA A 100 11.28 6.77 1.15
C ALA A 100 10.73 7.04 2.57
N VAL A 101 9.93 6.10 3.09
CA VAL A 101 9.36 6.17 4.43
C VAL A 101 9.66 4.89 5.20
N LYS A 102 10.21 5.04 6.40
CA LYS A 102 10.43 3.95 7.34
C LYS A 102 9.69 4.22 8.64
N GLY A 103 8.56 3.56 8.82
CA GLY A 103 7.67 3.72 9.97
C GLY A 103 6.23 3.38 9.59
N ASN A 104 5.32 3.50 10.55
CA ASN A 104 3.92 3.19 10.33
C ASN A 104 3.18 4.40 9.75
N ILE A 105 2.24 4.13 8.86
CA ILE A 105 1.42 5.15 8.21
C ILE A 105 -0.04 4.91 8.62
N ASP A 106 -0.62 5.85 9.36
CA ASP A 106 -2.01 5.82 9.80
C ASP A 106 -2.77 7.00 9.21
N VAL A 107 -3.59 6.72 8.20
CA VAL A 107 -4.32 7.74 7.44
C VAL A 107 -5.80 7.42 7.42
N LYS A 108 -6.61 8.34 7.95
CA LYS A 108 -8.07 8.15 8.05
C LYS A 108 -8.80 8.19 6.71
N GLY A 109 -8.17 8.65 5.66
CA GLY A 109 -8.71 8.78 4.31
C GLY A 109 -7.84 8.11 3.24
N PRO A 110 -7.71 8.74 2.06
CA PRO A 110 -6.97 8.17 0.94
C PRO A 110 -5.45 8.23 1.13
N VAL A 111 -4.77 7.14 0.77
CA VAL A 111 -3.32 7.07 0.60
C VAL A 111 -3.02 6.81 -0.87
N VAL A 112 -2.18 7.64 -1.46
CA VAL A 112 -1.67 7.46 -2.82
C VAL A 112 -0.16 7.25 -2.76
N ILE A 113 0.29 6.11 -3.22
CA ILE A 113 1.71 5.73 -3.26
C ILE A 113 2.17 5.79 -4.71
N ASP A 114 3.11 6.70 -4.98
CA ASP A 114 3.67 6.90 -6.31
C ASP A 114 4.69 5.81 -6.68
N SER A 115 4.98 5.69 -7.95
CA SER A 115 5.87 4.67 -8.52
C SER A 115 7.31 4.69 -7.98
N THR A 116 7.76 5.82 -7.44
CA THR A 116 9.11 5.99 -6.87
C THR A 116 9.17 5.77 -5.37
N ALA A 117 8.03 5.51 -4.72
CA ALA A 117 7.96 5.35 -3.29
C ALA A 117 8.59 4.04 -2.79
N VAL A 118 9.28 4.13 -1.66
CA VAL A 118 9.80 2.98 -0.92
C VAL A 118 9.30 3.07 0.51
N ILE A 119 8.49 2.11 0.93
CA ILE A 119 7.86 2.12 2.26
C ILE A 119 8.27 0.87 3.02
N ILE A 120 8.77 1.05 4.23
CA ILE A 120 9.10 -0.03 5.16
C ILE A 120 8.28 0.20 6.44
N GLY A 121 7.22 -0.59 6.64
CA GLY A 121 6.31 -0.48 7.78
C GLY A 121 4.86 -0.75 7.43
N ASP A 122 3.99 -0.67 8.41
CA ASP A 122 2.57 -0.99 8.25
C ASP A 122 1.77 0.24 7.79
N ILE A 123 0.84 0.03 6.87
CA ILE A 123 -0.03 1.08 6.32
C ILE A 123 -1.47 0.80 6.73
N LYS A 124 -2.10 1.77 7.36
CA LYS A 124 -3.54 1.78 7.66
C LYS A 124 -4.20 2.93 6.94
N SER A 125 -5.25 2.64 6.17
CA SER A 125 -5.95 3.67 5.39
C SER A 125 -7.40 3.30 5.13
N GLN A 126 -8.21 4.27 4.72
CA GLN A 126 -9.56 4.03 4.22
C GLN A 126 -9.51 3.51 2.78
N THR A 127 -8.76 4.17 1.93
CA THR A 127 -8.51 3.75 0.54
C THR A 127 -7.02 3.81 0.25
N LEU A 128 -6.53 2.85 -0.53
CA LEU A 128 -5.13 2.74 -0.88
C LEU A 128 -4.99 2.61 -2.40
N GLN A 129 -4.23 3.52 -2.99
CA GLN A 129 -3.82 3.46 -4.38
C GLN A 129 -2.30 3.29 -4.44
N ILE A 130 -1.85 2.24 -5.11
CA ILE A 130 -0.43 1.95 -5.31
C ILE A 130 -0.13 1.99 -6.80
N ASN A 131 0.77 2.88 -7.21
CA ASN A 131 1.20 2.98 -8.59
C ASN A 131 2.29 1.93 -8.88
N SER A 132 2.33 1.45 -10.12
CA SER A 132 3.32 0.46 -10.57
C SER A 132 4.75 1.00 -10.40
N GLY A 133 5.62 0.24 -9.76
CA GLY A 133 7.00 0.60 -9.46
C GLY A 133 7.26 0.89 -7.98
N ALA A 134 6.22 1.14 -7.16
CA ALA A 134 6.39 1.30 -5.72
C ALA A 134 6.88 0.03 -5.03
N THR A 135 7.72 0.18 -4.01
CA THR A 135 8.20 -0.90 -3.16
C THR A 135 7.62 -0.75 -1.76
N ILE A 136 6.94 -1.79 -1.27
CA ILE A 136 6.34 -1.80 0.07
C ILE A 136 6.79 -3.07 0.78
N ASP A 137 7.40 -2.89 1.94
CA ASP A 137 7.78 -3.97 2.85
C ASP A 137 7.04 -3.77 4.18
N GLY A 138 5.94 -4.50 4.37
CA GLY A 138 5.05 -4.37 5.51
C GLY A 138 3.63 -4.81 5.20
N ARG A 139 2.72 -4.51 6.10
CA ARG A 139 1.30 -4.87 5.99
C ARG A 139 0.46 -3.66 5.58
N CYS A 140 -0.44 -3.86 4.61
CA CYS A 140 -1.43 -2.86 4.22
C CYS A 140 -2.81 -3.29 4.74
N THR A 141 -3.44 -2.44 5.54
CA THR A 141 -4.75 -2.71 6.13
C THR A 141 -5.72 -1.57 5.81
N GLN A 142 -6.87 -1.91 5.25
CA GLN A 142 -7.99 -0.96 5.08
C GLN A 142 -8.91 -1.09 6.29
N CYS A 143 -8.88 -0.10 7.19
CA CYS A 143 -9.58 -0.16 8.49
C CYS A 143 -10.82 0.71 8.57
N TYR A 144 -10.98 1.69 7.71
CA TYR A 144 -11.99 2.74 7.83
C TYR A 144 -13.13 2.62 6.80
N SER A 145 -13.22 1.49 6.09
CA SER A 145 -14.32 1.18 5.17
C SER A 145 -15.32 0.21 5.82
N GLU A 146 -16.60 0.53 5.75
CA GLU A 146 -17.71 -0.32 6.24
C GLU A 146 -18.04 -1.47 5.26
N ILE A 147 -17.05 -2.10 4.66
CA ILE A 147 -17.30 -3.25 3.79
C ILE A 147 -17.45 -4.50 4.65
N ASN A 148 -18.68 -4.99 4.77
CA ASN A 148 -18.94 -6.27 5.43
C ASN A 148 -18.57 -7.43 4.47
N THR A 149 -17.31 -7.83 4.51
CA THR A 149 -16.77 -8.90 3.67
C THR A 149 -17.40 -10.25 3.95
N ALA A 150 -17.89 -10.51 5.17
CA ALA A 150 -18.53 -11.76 5.54
C ALA A 150 -19.78 -12.04 4.68
N GLN A 151 -20.65 -11.05 4.48
CA GLN A 151 -21.88 -11.23 3.67
C GLN A 151 -21.60 -11.47 2.18
N ILE A 152 -20.47 -11.03 1.66
CA ILE A 152 -20.11 -11.21 0.24
C ILE A 152 -19.69 -12.66 -0.01
N PHE A 153 -18.97 -13.27 0.92
CA PHE A 153 -18.49 -14.64 0.79
C PHE A 153 -19.56 -15.67 1.15
N GLU A 154 -20.39 -15.43 2.18
CA GLU A 154 -21.51 -16.30 2.53
C GLU A 154 -22.54 -16.42 1.41
N LYS A 155 -22.82 -15.33 0.69
CA LYS A 155 -23.78 -15.34 -0.44
C LYS A 155 -23.30 -16.13 -1.66
N LYS A 156 -21.99 -16.37 -1.77
CA LYS A 156 -21.38 -17.12 -2.86
C LYS A 156 -21.34 -18.62 -2.59
N GLU A 157 -21.33 -19.04 -1.34
CA GLU A 157 -21.42 -20.45 -0.96
C GLU A 157 -22.85 -20.99 -1.15
N GLU A 158 -23.89 -20.22 -0.81
CA GLU A 158 -25.29 -20.62 -1.08
C GLU A 158 -25.63 -20.72 -2.59
N ALA A 159 -24.98 -19.91 -3.44
CA ALA A 159 -25.18 -19.97 -4.89
C ALA A 159 -24.39 -21.12 -5.56
N ALA A 160 -23.39 -21.68 -4.90
CA ALA A 160 -22.61 -22.81 -5.42
C ALA A 160 -23.26 -24.17 -5.07
N ASP A 161 -23.98 -24.26 -3.95
CA ASP A 161 -24.66 -25.48 -3.54
C ASP A 161 -25.97 -25.74 -4.32
N ASP A 162 -26.69 -24.69 -4.72
CA ASP A 162 -27.95 -24.84 -5.49
C ASP A 162 -27.70 -25.24 -6.95
N ASN A 163 -26.48 -25.05 -7.47
CA ASN A 163 -26.12 -25.45 -8.85
C ASN A 163 -25.53 -26.88 -8.94
N LEU A 164 -25.17 -27.47 -7.78
CA LEU A 164 -24.66 -28.84 -7.74
C LEU A 164 -25.78 -29.90 -7.63
N GLN A 165 -26.98 -29.52 -7.18
CA GLN A 165 -28.10 -30.46 -7.08
C GLN A 165 -28.88 -30.66 -8.39
N GLU A 166 -28.89 -29.68 -9.31
CA GLU A 166 -29.50 -29.86 -10.65
C GLU A 166 -28.57 -30.59 -11.63
N ALA A 167 -27.25 -30.64 -11.41
CA ALA A 167 -26.31 -31.33 -12.30
C ALA A 167 -26.22 -32.85 -12.04
N VAL A 168 -26.77 -33.35 -10.94
CA VAL A 168 -26.70 -34.79 -10.58
C VAL A 168 -27.90 -35.59 -11.09
N ALA A 169 -28.97 -34.90 -11.48
CA ALA A 169 -30.22 -35.58 -11.93
C ALA A 169 -30.25 -35.93 -13.42
N GLU A 170 -29.29 -35.49 -14.26
CA GLU A 170 -29.31 -35.72 -15.71
C GLU A 170 -28.17 -36.58 -16.28
N LYS A 171 -27.43 -37.32 -15.43
CA LYS A 171 -26.34 -38.21 -15.87
C LYS A 171 -26.46 -39.65 -15.42
N GLU A 172 -27.66 -40.21 -15.51
CA GLU A 172 -27.84 -41.67 -15.48
C GLU A 172 -28.17 -42.18 -16.88
N SER A 173 -27.24 -42.11 -17.82
CA SER A 173 -27.19 -43.03 -18.99
C SER A 173 -26.07 -42.61 -19.97
N GLN A 174 -24.81 -42.77 -19.59
CA GLN A 174 -23.74 -42.98 -20.55
C GLN A 174 -22.70 -43.94 -19.93
N PRO A 175 -22.21 -44.93 -20.70
CA PRO A 175 -21.25 -45.91 -20.19
C PRO A 175 -19.90 -45.22 -19.90
N GLU A 176 -19.30 -45.58 -18.76
CA GLU A 176 -17.97 -45.14 -18.35
C GLU A 176 -16.91 -45.38 -19.45
N PRO A 177 -16.07 -44.38 -19.79
CA PRO A 177 -14.86 -44.68 -20.56
C PRO A 177 -13.89 -45.44 -19.64
N GLU A 178 -13.43 -46.59 -20.09
CA GLU A 178 -12.42 -47.41 -19.42
C GLU A 178 -11.19 -46.55 -19.02
N GLN A 179 -10.99 -46.39 -17.72
CA GLN A 179 -9.77 -45.80 -17.15
C GLN A 179 -8.60 -46.71 -17.52
N ARG A 180 -7.78 -46.34 -18.49
CA ARG A 180 -6.46 -46.96 -18.68
C ARG A 180 -5.59 -46.55 -17.49
N ASN A 181 -5.23 -47.54 -16.74
CA ASN A 181 -4.44 -47.44 -15.51
C ASN A 181 -3.05 -46.88 -15.83
N ILE A 182 -2.56 -45.98 -14.96
CA ILE A 182 -1.18 -45.42 -15.03
C ILE A 182 -0.14 -46.56 -15.05
N ASP A 183 -0.48 -47.73 -14.52
CA ASP A 183 0.33 -48.90 -14.50
C ASP A 183 0.65 -49.45 -15.92
N ASP A 184 -0.25 -49.31 -16.89
CA ASP A 184 -0.02 -49.72 -18.30
C ASP A 184 1.02 -48.85 -19.01
N VAL A 185 1.10 -47.55 -18.64
CA VAL A 185 2.11 -46.62 -19.18
C VAL A 185 3.50 -46.91 -18.60
N LEU A 186 3.57 -47.26 -17.31
CA LEU A 186 4.79 -47.64 -16.63
C LEU A 186 5.35 -48.97 -17.13
N ASP A 187 4.49 -49.94 -17.45
CA ASP A 187 4.92 -51.22 -18.02
C ASP A 187 5.50 -51.09 -19.44
N ASN A 188 4.95 -50.17 -20.24
CA ASN A 188 5.49 -49.87 -21.58
C ASN A 188 6.86 -49.18 -21.55
N ILE A 189 7.11 -48.35 -20.54
CA ILE A 189 8.43 -47.73 -20.28
C ILE A 189 9.45 -48.78 -19.78
N ALA A 190 9.03 -49.68 -18.90
CA ALA A 190 9.87 -50.75 -18.37
C ALA A 190 10.21 -51.80 -19.42
N ALA A 191 9.35 -52.02 -20.42
CA ALA A 191 9.57 -52.93 -21.53
C ALA A 191 10.46 -52.35 -22.66
N GLY A 192 10.98 -51.13 -22.52
CA GLY A 192 11.90 -50.52 -23.48
C GLY A 192 11.29 -50.18 -24.86
N LYS A 193 9.97 -50.09 -24.95
CA LYS A 193 9.22 -49.78 -26.19
C LYS A 193 9.13 -48.29 -26.51
N MET A 194 9.44 -47.42 -25.54
CA MET A 194 9.49 -45.97 -25.67
C MET A 194 10.87 -45.46 -25.27
N SER A 195 11.60 -44.84 -26.18
CA SER A 195 12.99 -44.44 -25.96
C SER A 195 13.26 -42.95 -25.97
N SER A 196 12.25 -42.08 -26.19
CA SER A 196 12.44 -40.63 -26.21
C SER A 196 11.36 -39.88 -25.44
N SER A 197 11.71 -38.70 -24.93
CA SER A 197 10.81 -37.81 -24.20
C SER A 197 9.68 -37.21 -25.08
N ALA A 198 9.78 -37.32 -26.42
CA ALA A 198 8.78 -36.90 -27.36
C ALA A 198 7.62 -37.91 -27.43
N ASP A 199 7.94 -39.20 -27.39
CA ASP A 199 6.94 -40.27 -27.45
C ASP A 199 6.02 -40.28 -26.22
N ILE A 200 6.56 -39.89 -25.05
CA ILE A 200 5.80 -39.77 -23.79
C ILE A 200 4.84 -38.58 -23.81
N LYS A 201 5.21 -37.47 -24.48
CA LYS A 201 4.35 -36.28 -24.59
C LYS A 201 3.14 -36.51 -25.50
N ASP A 202 3.33 -37.19 -26.61
CA ASP A 202 2.26 -37.41 -27.59
C ASP A 202 1.20 -38.36 -27.04
N GLU A 203 1.58 -39.32 -26.23
CA GLU A 203 0.61 -40.24 -25.59
C GLU A 203 -0.15 -39.58 -24.44
N TYR A 204 0.50 -38.65 -23.70
CA TYR A 204 -0.15 -37.89 -22.63
C TYR A 204 -1.17 -36.88 -23.16
N VAL A 205 -0.87 -36.20 -24.28
CA VAL A 205 -1.78 -35.24 -24.92
C VAL A 205 -2.99 -35.95 -25.53
N ASN A 206 -2.80 -37.12 -26.13
CA ASN A 206 -3.90 -37.88 -26.76
C ASN A 206 -4.86 -38.49 -25.72
N THR A 207 -4.45 -38.56 -24.44
CA THR A 207 -5.29 -39.07 -23.35
C THR A 207 -6.17 -37.97 -22.71
N LEU A 208 -5.80 -36.69 -22.91
CA LEU A 208 -6.51 -35.53 -22.36
C LEU A 208 -7.54 -34.90 -23.31
N GLU A 209 -7.53 -35.26 -24.61
CA GLU A 209 -8.48 -34.75 -25.63
C GLU A 209 -9.61 -35.72 -26.01
N LYS A 210 -9.83 -36.75 -25.24
CA LYS A 210 -10.97 -37.64 -25.35
C LYS A 210 -11.73 -37.64 -24.03
#